data_c4e3752c379969c3f897adcafcbe3abd
#
_entry.id   c4e3752c379969c3f897adcafcbe3abd
#
_cell.length_a   1.000
_cell.length_b   1.000
_cell.length_c   1.000
_cell.angle_alpha   90.00
_cell.angle_beta   90.00
_cell.angle_gamma   90.00
#
_symmetry.space_group_name_H-M   'P 1'
#
loop_
_entity.id
_entity.type
_entity.pdbx_description
1 polymer ?
#
loop_
_entity_poly.entity_id
_entity_poly.type
_entity_poly.pdbx_seq_one_letter_code
_entity_poly.pdbx_strand_id
1 'polypeptide(L)'
;MQQKKHNSIIGWGISLLTMLIFMASCHEGIFYHSYQPVNPTGWEQNDTLVYICPQAWYAPSCQLEIGIRHKDSYKYRDIWLIINTDTVHLYLSDSIGNWKGNGIGDTRQWSAPIHLNSFDQDSIKELRIMHIMQDTPLKGIEHVGIRIKETP
;
A
#
# COMPACT_ATOMS: atom_id res chain seq x y z
N MET A 1 18.50 -47.25 -33.83
CA MET A 1 18.80 -45.80 -33.91
C MET A 1 17.56 -44.88 -33.77
N GLN A 2 16.35 -45.42 -33.58
CA GLN A 2 15.11 -44.61 -33.44
C GLN A 2 14.75 -44.23 -32.00
N GLN A 3 15.18 -44.98 -30.99
CA GLN A 3 14.80 -44.76 -29.59
C GLN A 3 15.39 -43.47 -28.97
N LYS A 4 16.54 -43.02 -29.44
CA LYS A 4 17.23 -41.83 -28.93
C LYS A 4 16.53 -40.49 -29.34
N LYS A 5 15.81 -40.52 -30.48
CA LYS A 5 15.10 -39.33 -31.00
C LYS A 5 13.78 -39.06 -30.27
N HIS A 6 13.11 -40.12 -29.80
CA HIS A 6 11.83 -40.01 -29.07
C HIS A 6 12.01 -39.40 -27.68
N ASN A 7 13.07 -39.80 -26.96
CA ASN A 7 13.36 -39.30 -25.63
C ASN A 7 13.76 -37.80 -25.63
N SER A 8 14.35 -37.31 -26.73
CA SER A 8 14.70 -35.91 -26.89
C SER A 8 13.45 -35.02 -27.05
N ILE A 9 12.45 -35.49 -27.81
CA ILE A 9 11.18 -34.73 -28.05
C ILE A 9 10.36 -34.66 -26.77
N ILE A 10 10.32 -35.72 -25.97
CA ILE A 10 9.65 -35.78 -24.67
C ILE A 10 10.33 -34.81 -23.70
N GLY A 11 11.66 -34.77 -23.66
CA GLY A 11 12.41 -33.83 -22.80
C GLY A 11 12.15 -32.37 -23.15
N TRP A 12 12.07 -32.05 -24.43
CA TRP A 12 11.73 -30.68 -24.89
C TRP A 12 10.27 -30.29 -24.58
N GLY A 13 9.35 -31.25 -24.70
CA GLY A 13 7.92 -31.03 -24.35
C GLY A 13 7.74 -30.76 -22.85
N ILE A 14 8.43 -31.50 -21.99
CA ILE A 14 8.38 -31.29 -20.53
C ILE A 14 9.02 -29.96 -20.15
N SER A 15 10.15 -29.59 -20.77
CA SER A 15 10.81 -28.33 -20.53
C SER A 15 9.95 -27.11 -20.94
N LEU A 16 9.23 -27.23 -22.07
CA LEU A 16 8.33 -26.20 -22.54
C LEU A 16 7.10 -26.07 -21.63
N LEU A 17 6.56 -27.19 -21.14
CA LEU A 17 5.40 -27.22 -20.24
C LEU A 17 5.75 -26.63 -18.87
N THR A 18 6.94 -26.94 -18.33
CA THR A 18 7.40 -26.32 -17.07
C THR A 18 7.62 -24.82 -17.22
N MET A 19 8.14 -24.34 -18.35
CA MET A 19 8.31 -22.92 -18.62
C MET A 19 6.97 -22.18 -18.71
N LEU A 20 5.92 -22.80 -19.24
CA LEU A 20 4.58 -22.21 -19.29
C LEU A 20 3.93 -22.05 -17.90
N ILE A 21 4.21 -22.96 -16.97
CA ILE A 21 3.63 -22.93 -15.62
C ILE A 21 4.20 -21.74 -14.81
N PHE A 22 5.45 -21.34 -15.06
CA PHE A 22 6.06 -20.17 -14.39
C PHE A 22 5.52 -18.82 -14.89
N MET A 23 4.76 -18.79 -15.98
CA MET A 23 4.12 -17.57 -16.50
C MET A 23 2.76 -17.27 -15.86
N ALA A 24 2.20 -18.14 -15.01
CA ALA A 24 1.02 -17.88 -14.21
C ALA A 24 1.41 -16.99 -13.01
N SER A 25 1.89 -15.77 -13.29
CA SER A 25 2.09 -14.74 -12.28
C SER A 25 0.71 -14.31 -11.79
N CYS A 26 0.41 -14.53 -10.51
CA CYS A 26 -0.75 -13.93 -9.85
C CYS A 26 -0.62 -12.41 -9.99
N HIS A 27 -1.44 -11.81 -10.83
CA HIS A 27 -1.58 -10.37 -10.94
C HIS A 27 -2.55 -9.96 -9.83
N GLU A 28 -2.01 -9.42 -8.71
CA GLU A 28 -2.87 -8.69 -7.79
C GLU A 28 -3.43 -7.50 -8.57
N GLY A 29 -4.74 -7.40 -8.71
CA GLY A 29 -5.41 -6.30 -9.39
C GLY A 29 -5.23 -4.99 -8.62
N ILE A 30 -4.04 -4.37 -8.75
CA ILE A 30 -3.76 -3.05 -8.17
C ILE A 30 -4.20 -2.01 -9.17
N PHE A 31 -5.25 -1.24 -8.85
CA PHE A 31 -5.78 -0.18 -9.71
C PHE A 31 -5.03 1.15 -9.52
N TYR A 32 -4.55 1.40 -8.29
CA TYR A 32 -3.85 2.64 -7.95
C TYR A 32 -2.86 2.38 -6.82
N HIS A 33 -1.66 2.95 -6.95
CA HIS A 33 -0.66 2.91 -5.90
C HIS A 33 0.23 4.15 -6.01
N SER A 34 0.16 5.01 -5.02
CA SER A 34 0.93 6.25 -4.97
C SER A 34 1.38 6.56 -3.55
N TYR A 35 2.64 7.01 -3.40
CA TYR A 35 3.19 7.55 -2.17
C TYR A 35 3.63 8.99 -2.40
N GLN A 36 3.27 9.87 -1.48
CA GLN A 36 3.73 11.25 -1.47
C GLN A 36 4.65 11.48 -0.28
N PRO A 37 5.79 12.17 -0.47
CA PRO A 37 6.66 12.57 0.63
C PRO A 37 5.98 13.67 1.45
N VAL A 38 6.24 13.66 2.75
CA VAL A 38 5.97 14.81 3.61
C VAL A 38 7.23 15.68 3.70
N ASN A 39 7.08 16.89 4.24
CA ASN A 39 8.23 17.77 4.42
C ASN A 39 9.31 17.07 5.29
N PRO A 40 10.59 17.04 4.87
CA PRO A 40 11.67 16.40 5.63
C PRO A 40 11.90 16.98 7.05
N THR A 41 11.51 18.22 7.29
CA THR A 41 11.60 18.86 8.61
C THR A 41 10.47 18.45 9.56
N GLY A 42 9.45 17.79 9.02
CA GLY A 42 8.25 17.29 9.69
C GLY A 42 6.99 17.66 8.93
N TRP A 43 5.95 16.87 9.10
CA TRP A 43 4.64 17.07 8.47
C TRP A 43 3.82 18.06 9.30
N GLU A 44 3.46 19.19 8.71
CA GLU A 44 2.61 20.18 9.36
C GLU A 44 1.15 19.72 9.36
N GLN A 45 0.40 20.08 10.40
CA GLN A 45 -0.99 19.66 10.56
C GLN A 45 -1.93 20.18 9.46
N ASN A 46 -1.62 21.34 8.89
CA ASN A 46 -2.34 21.97 7.78
C ASN A 46 -1.82 21.56 6.40
N ASP A 47 -0.73 20.79 6.34
CA ASP A 47 -0.17 20.25 5.09
C ASP A 47 -1.03 19.07 4.63
N THR A 48 -1.86 19.30 3.63
CA THR A 48 -2.77 18.29 3.09
C THR A 48 -2.14 17.57 1.90
N LEU A 49 -2.02 16.26 1.99
CA LEU A 49 -1.64 15.40 0.86
C LEU A 49 -2.89 15.09 0.02
N VAL A 50 -2.80 15.29 -1.29
CA VAL A 50 -3.93 15.12 -2.22
C VAL A 50 -3.61 14.03 -3.23
N TYR A 51 -4.45 13.01 -3.30
CA TYR A 51 -4.34 11.89 -4.24
C TYR A 51 -5.49 11.92 -5.22
N ILE A 52 -5.16 12.03 -6.51
CA ILE A 52 -6.16 11.96 -7.59
C ILE A 52 -6.39 10.50 -7.92
N CYS A 53 -7.57 10.00 -7.60
CA CYS A 53 -7.91 8.60 -7.81
C CYS A 53 -8.51 8.38 -9.20
N PRO A 54 -8.10 7.32 -9.91
CA PRO A 54 -8.71 7.00 -11.20
C PRO A 54 -10.18 6.56 -11.02
N GLN A 55 -10.99 6.84 -12.00
CA GLN A 55 -12.45 6.59 -11.97
C GLN A 55 -12.83 5.10 -11.77
N ALA A 56 -11.91 4.17 -12.03
CA ALA A 56 -12.13 2.73 -11.92
C ALA A 56 -12.18 2.17 -10.48
N TRP A 57 -11.88 2.97 -9.45
CA TRP A 57 -11.83 2.49 -8.08
C TRP A 57 -13.18 2.39 -7.35
N TYR A 58 -14.26 2.76 -8.03
CA TYR A 58 -15.63 2.68 -7.55
C TYR A 58 -16.24 1.27 -7.58
N ALA A 59 -15.50 0.26 -8.06
CA ALA A 59 -16.04 -1.10 -8.09
C ALA A 59 -16.28 -1.58 -6.65
N PRO A 60 -17.43 -2.22 -6.36
CA PRO A 60 -17.75 -2.76 -5.04
C PRO A 60 -16.73 -3.77 -4.53
N SER A 61 -15.89 -4.27 -5.41
CA SER A 61 -14.79 -5.20 -5.15
C SER A 61 -13.45 -4.52 -4.84
N CYS A 62 -13.41 -3.19 -4.63
CA CYS A 62 -12.15 -2.50 -4.36
C CYS A 62 -11.94 -2.30 -2.87
N GLN A 63 -10.70 -2.55 -2.41
CA GLN A 63 -10.22 -2.28 -1.07
C GLN A 63 -9.25 -1.11 -1.10
N LEU A 64 -9.50 -0.12 -0.25
CA LEU A 64 -8.62 0.99 0.00
C LEU A 64 -7.65 0.65 1.13
N GLU A 65 -6.35 0.87 0.90
CA GLU A 65 -5.32 0.74 1.93
C GLU A 65 -4.56 2.05 2.06
N ILE A 66 -4.23 2.39 3.30
CA ILE A 66 -3.31 3.48 3.59
C ILE A 66 -1.96 2.91 3.99
N GLY A 67 -0.88 3.47 3.43
CA GLY A 67 0.49 3.10 3.72
C GLY A 67 1.25 4.23 4.39
N ILE A 68 2.05 3.90 5.40
CA ILE A 68 2.90 4.85 6.12
C ILE A 68 4.35 4.38 6.01
N ARG A 69 5.25 5.29 5.60
CA ARG A 69 6.70 5.16 5.79
C ARG A 69 7.15 6.08 6.90
N HIS A 70 7.83 5.51 7.87
CA HIS A 70 8.31 6.27 9.02
C HIS A 70 9.70 5.80 9.43
N LYS A 71 10.42 6.65 10.16
CA LYS A 71 11.69 6.33 10.80
C LYS A 71 11.48 5.51 12.07
N ASP A 72 12.49 4.72 12.46
CA ASP A 72 12.53 4.07 13.78
C ASP A 72 12.47 5.09 14.92
N SER A 73 12.92 6.33 14.68
CA SER A 73 12.86 7.46 15.59
C SER A 73 11.49 8.14 15.71
N TYR A 74 10.47 7.66 14.99
CA TYR A 74 9.11 8.17 15.13
C TYR A 74 8.64 8.00 16.56
N LYS A 75 8.16 9.11 17.19
CA LYS A 75 7.90 9.18 18.63
C LYS A 75 6.73 8.33 19.09
N TYR A 76 5.71 8.17 18.23
CA TYR A 76 4.46 7.49 18.56
C TYR A 76 4.44 6.07 18.01
N ARG A 77 3.52 5.24 18.53
CA ARG A 77 3.30 3.86 18.05
C ARG A 77 2.09 3.74 17.12
N ASP A 78 1.42 4.86 16.91
CA ASP A 78 0.22 5.00 16.11
C ASP A 78 0.23 6.33 15.35
N ILE A 79 -0.73 6.50 14.46
CA ILE A 79 -0.98 7.77 13.79
C ILE A 79 -2.48 7.97 13.61
N TRP A 80 -2.93 9.19 13.88
CA TRP A 80 -4.29 9.64 13.64
C TRP A 80 -4.32 10.55 12.41
N LEU A 81 -5.20 10.22 11.48
CA LEU A 81 -5.36 10.92 10.22
C LEU A 81 -6.81 11.36 10.03
N ILE A 82 -7.01 12.44 9.28
CA ILE A 82 -8.27 12.76 8.64
C ILE A 82 -8.11 12.46 7.16
N ILE A 83 -9.04 11.67 6.61
CA ILE A 83 -9.13 11.35 5.19
C ILE A 83 -10.47 11.86 4.71
N ASN A 84 -10.47 12.94 3.93
CA ASN A 84 -11.64 13.76 3.62
C ASN A 84 -12.33 14.24 4.90
N THR A 85 -13.38 13.56 5.35
CA THR A 85 -14.14 13.87 6.58
C THR A 85 -14.06 12.73 7.62
N ASP A 86 -13.45 11.59 7.26
CA ASP A 86 -13.34 10.46 8.15
C ASP A 86 -12.06 10.51 8.98
N THR A 87 -12.18 10.18 10.27
CA THR A 87 -11.03 9.99 11.15
C THR A 87 -10.58 8.54 11.10
N VAL A 88 -9.29 8.33 10.82
CA VAL A 88 -8.66 7.02 10.71
C VAL A 88 -7.54 6.89 11.73
N HIS A 89 -7.57 5.83 12.53
CA HIS A 89 -6.52 5.51 13.50
C HIS A 89 -5.75 4.26 13.06
N LEU A 90 -4.44 4.37 12.94
CA LEU A 90 -3.55 3.29 12.51
C LEU A 90 -2.51 2.99 13.58
N TYR A 91 -2.43 1.73 14.00
CA TYR A 91 -1.36 1.25 14.87
C TYR A 91 -0.16 0.82 14.01
N LEU A 92 0.96 1.54 14.13
CA LEU A 92 2.21 1.28 13.41
C LEU A 92 3.09 0.25 14.13
N SER A 93 2.77 -0.08 15.38
CA SER A 93 3.43 -1.13 16.17
C SER A 93 2.46 -2.22 16.59
N ASP A 94 3.00 -3.35 17.04
CA ASP A 94 2.26 -4.40 17.73
C ASP A 94 2.05 -4.07 19.21
N SER A 95 1.38 -4.98 19.94
CA SER A 95 1.08 -4.80 21.37
C SER A 95 2.31 -4.82 22.29
N ILE A 96 3.43 -5.36 21.82
CA ILE A 96 4.70 -5.40 22.56
C ILE A 96 5.68 -4.30 22.12
N GLY A 97 5.26 -3.44 21.19
CA GLY A 97 6.00 -2.25 20.77
C GLY A 97 6.92 -2.43 19.57
N ASN A 98 6.92 -3.59 18.89
CA ASN A 98 7.68 -3.75 17.66
C ASN A 98 6.96 -3.06 16.50
N TRP A 99 7.76 -2.43 15.63
CA TRP A 99 7.22 -1.84 14.41
C TRP A 99 6.63 -2.91 13.48
N LYS A 100 5.45 -2.64 12.96
CA LYS A 100 4.81 -3.45 11.93
C LYS A 100 5.46 -3.22 10.57
N GLY A 101 5.23 -4.17 9.65
CA GLY A 101 5.70 -4.07 8.27
C GLY A 101 7.16 -4.42 8.09
N ASN A 102 7.71 -4.00 6.96
CA ASN A 102 9.09 -4.26 6.55
C ASN A 102 9.86 -2.96 6.43
N GLY A 103 11.20 -3.04 6.50
CA GLY A 103 12.01 -1.85 6.39
C GLY A 103 13.43 -2.13 5.94
N ILE A 104 14.12 -1.06 5.51
CA ILE A 104 15.54 -1.06 5.19
C ILE A 104 16.18 0.06 6.01
N GLY A 105 17.26 -0.28 6.72
CA GLY A 105 17.91 0.66 7.63
C GLY A 105 16.97 1.09 8.76
N ASP A 106 16.79 2.39 8.93
CA ASP A 106 15.96 3.01 9.95
C ASP A 106 14.54 3.38 9.47
N THR A 107 14.19 3.03 8.23
CA THR A 107 12.88 3.31 7.64
C THR A 107 12.00 2.06 7.69
N ARG A 108 10.77 2.20 8.16
CA ARG A 108 9.73 1.17 8.18
C ARG A 108 8.59 1.56 7.27
N GLN A 109 8.04 0.57 6.56
CA GLN A 109 6.85 0.74 5.74
C GLN A 109 5.80 -0.28 6.15
N TRP A 110 4.61 0.21 6.42
CA TRP A 110 3.46 -0.63 6.72
C TRP A 110 2.20 -0.08 6.06
N SER A 111 1.27 -0.94 5.70
CA SER A 111 -0.01 -0.55 5.14
C SER A 111 -1.15 -1.34 5.77
N ALA A 112 -2.31 -0.72 5.86
CA ALA A 112 -3.52 -1.32 6.41
C ALA A 112 -4.73 -0.99 5.55
N PRO A 113 -5.69 -1.93 5.43
CA PRO A 113 -6.99 -1.64 4.88
C PRO A 113 -7.73 -0.64 5.77
N ILE A 114 -8.45 0.28 5.12
CA ILE A 114 -9.31 1.24 5.79
C ILE A 114 -10.70 1.24 5.16
N HIS A 115 -11.68 1.59 5.97
CA HIS A 115 -13.05 1.86 5.53
C HIS A 115 -13.38 3.31 5.81
N LEU A 116 -13.90 4.01 4.81
CA LEU A 116 -14.36 5.40 4.92
C LEU A 116 -15.88 5.41 4.93
N ASN A 117 -16.49 6.05 5.94
CA ASN A 117 -17.95 6.09 6.10
C ASN A 117 -18.61 7.15 5.22
N SER A 118 -17.88 8.23 4.95
CA SER A 118 -18.34 9.34 4.10
C SER A 118 -18.15 9.08 2.61
N PHE A 119 -18.00 7.83 2.24
CA PHE A 119 -17.59 7.42 0.92
C PHE A 119 -18.79 7.35 -0.02
N ASP A 120 -19.11 8.47 -0.67
CA ASP A 120 -19.99 8.48 -1.84
C ASP A 120 -19.17 8.11 -3.07
N GLN A 121 -19.35 6.86 -3.51
CA GLN A 121 -18.56 6.24 -4.58
C GLN A 121 -18.62 7.02 -5.91
N ASP A 122 -19.67 7.79 -6.15
CA ASP A 122 -19.89 8.49 -7.41
C ASP A 122 -19.21 9.87 -7.49
N SER A 123 -18.79 10.45 -6.38
CA SER A 123 -18.35 11.85 -6.33
C SER A 123 -16.87 12.08 -5.96
N ILE A 124 -16.17 11.09 -5.40
CA ILE A 124 -14.82 11.33 -4.90
C ILE A 124 -13.78 11.09 -6.00
N LYS A 125 -13.26 12.18 -6.54
CA LYS A 125 -12.14 12.19 -7.50
C LYS A 125 -10.78 12.31 -6.80
N GLU A 126 -10.77 12.73 -5.55
CA GLU A 126 -9.54 12.96 -4.78
C GLU A 126 -9.69 12.54 -3.32
N LEU A 127 -8.60 12.02 -2.74
CA LEU A 127 -8.46 11.79 -1.31
C LEU A 127 -7.52 12.85 -0.73
N ARG A 128 -7.99 13.56 0.28
CA ARG A 128 -7.25 14.57 1.01
C ARG A 128 -6.89 14.02 2.38
N ILE A 129 -5.60 13.95 2.68
CA ILE A 129 -5.09 13.33 3.92
C ILE A 129 -4.29 14.36 4.70
N MET A 130 -4.61 14.49 5.99
CA MET A 130 -3.86 15.29 6.96
C MET A 130 -3.73 14.50 8.27
N HIS A 131 -2.72 14.79 9.07
CA HIS A 131 -2.63 14.24 10.42
C HIS A 131 -3.30 15.13 11.47
N ILE A 132 -3.75 14.52 12.57
CA ILE A 132 -4.29 15.20 13.75
C ILE A 132 -3.53 14.81 15.03
N MET A 133 -2.25 14.49 14.86
CA MET A 133 -1.35 14.26 15.99
C MET A 133 -1.08 15.55 16.75
N GLN A 134 -0.71 15.42 18.02
CA GLN A 134 -0.43 16.57 18.90
C GLN A 134 0.78 17.38 18.46
N ASP A 135 1.82 16.70 17.97
CA ASP A 135 3.06 17.38 17.52
C ASP A 135 2.81 17.99 16.12
N THR A 136 3.21 19.25 15.95
CA THR A 136 3.26 19.92 14.64
C THR A 136 4.52 20.81 14.61
N PRO A 137 5.48 20.56 13.70
CA PRO A 137 5.48 19.50 12.69
C PRO A 137 5.68 18.10 13.28
N LEU A 138 4.97 17.12 12.72
CA LEU A 138 5.09 15.70 13.08
C LEU A 138 6.36 15.12 12.45
N LYS A 139 7.37 14.87 13.26
CA LYS A 139 8.67 14.33 12.82
C LYS A 139 8.65 12.80 12.72
N GLY A 140 9.46 12.26 11.80
CA GLY A 140 9.67 10.83 11.68
C GLY A 140 8.70 10.13 10.71
N ILE A 141 7.69 10.80 10.18
CA ILE A 141 6.94 10.35 9.01
C ILE A 141 7.69 10.82 7.76
N GLU A 142 7.85 9.94 6.78
CA GLU A 142 8.54 10.25 5.53
C GLU A 142 7.61 10.30 4.33
N HIS A 143 6.71 9.30 4.22
CA HIS A 143 5.74 9.23 3.13
C HIS A 143 4.41 8.70 3.65
N VAL A 144 3.36 9.17 3.03
CA VAL A 144 2.02 8.58 3.14
C VAL A 144 1.64 8.02 1.77
N GLY A 145 0.95 6.89 1.74
CA GLY A 145 0.59 6.22 0.50
C GLY A 145 -0.85 5.77 0.48
N ILE A 146 -1.40 5.70 -0.72
CA ILE A 146 -2.69 5.11 -1.02
C ILE A 146 -2.49 3.95 -1.98
N ARG A 147 -3.12 2.83 -1.67
CA ARG A 147 -3.23 1.68 -2.57
C ARG A 147 -4.69 1.27 -2.68
N ILE A 148 -5.13 1.08 -3.91
CA ILE A 148 -6.47 0.57 -4.23
C ILE A 148 -6.28 -0.73 -4.98
N LYS A 149 -6.81 -1.79 -4.45
CA LYS A 149 -6.70 -3.13 -5.02
C LYS A 149 -8.05 -3.81 -5.09
N GLU A 150 -8.15 -4.79 -5.99
CA GLU A 150 -9.30 -5.68 -6.04
C GLU A 150 -9.40 -6.52 -4.78
N THR A 151 -10.60 -6.64 -4.23
CA THR A 151 -10.87 -7.58 -3.12
C THR A 151 -10.95 -8.98 -3.71
N PRO A 152 -10.26 -9.98 -3.17
CA PRO A 152 -10.32 -11.35 -3.65
C PRO A 152 -11.72 -11.95 -3.54
#